data_2c99512cf40f4bb9714b992630e33d8d
#
_entry.id   2c99512cf40f4bb9714b992630e33d8d
#
_cell.length_a   1.000
_cell.length_b   1.000
_cell.length_c   1.000
_cell.angle_alpha   90.00
_cell.angle_beta   90.00
_cell.angle_gamma   90.00
#
_symmetry.space_group_name_H-M   'P 1'
#
loop_
_entity.id
_entity.type
_entity.pdbx_description
1 polymer ?
#
loop_
_entity_poly.entity_id
_entity_poly.type
_entity_poly.pdbx_seq_one_letter_code
_entity_poly.pdbx_strand_id
1 'polypeptide(L)'
;MNLEHTTAGLQKALSKAQSEVENATKGSVNPHFKNRYADLAEVLNTVRPVFAANGLSIIQSTSYDGSLVSVTTTILHSEGGHISSTASCVPAKADAQGVGASTTYLRRYALAAMTGIAQEDDDGQSAAHTRTAAPATKEDISSLKERMEGLGVDEEAFLKYLALKSLSDLTKPVLVKANASLDAKAKKLGGAA
;
A
#
# COMPACT_ATOMS: atom_id res chain seq x y z
N MET A 1 -6.67 19.62 -2.16
CA MET A 1 -7.28 19.94 -0.86
C MET A 1 -7.97 21.28 -1.01
N ASN A 2 -9.26 21.38 -0.66
CA ASN A 2 -10.01 22.64 -0.70
C ASN A 2 -10.07 23.24 0.71
N LEU A 3 -9.56 24.47 0.88
CA LEU A 3 -9.48 25.19 2.14
C LEU A 3 -10.47 26.38 2.22
N GLU A 4 -11.33 26.57 1.20
CA GLU A 4 -12.22 27.73 1.09
C GLU A 4 -13.25 27.86 2.22
N HIS A 5 -13.52 26.75 2.91
CA HIS A 5 -14.48 26.69 4.03
C HIS A 5 -13.81 26.46 5.39
N THR A 6 -12.52 26.79 5.52
CA THR A 6 -11.78 26.61 6.77
C THR A 6 -12.07 27.75 7.73
N THR A 7 -12.52 27.42 8.95
CA THR A 7 -12.75 28.37 10.04
C THR A 7 -11.66 28.30 11.10
N ALA A 8 -11.50 29.34 11.92
CA ALA A 8 -10.56 29.33 13.04
C ALA A 8 -10.90 28.22 14.06
N GLY A 9 -12.20 27.95 14.26
CA GLY A 9 -12.66 26.84 15.11
C GLY A 9 -12.19 25.48 14.59
N LEU A 10 -12.36 25.20 13.28
CA LEU A 10 -11.89 23.99 12.64
C LEU A 10 -10.37 23.84 12.73
N GLN A 11 -9.61 24.91 12.49
CA GLN A 11 -8.15 24.88 12.59
C GLN A 11 -7.68 24.53 14.00
N LYS A 12 -8.28 25.16 15.02
CA LYS A 12 -7.98 24.88 16.43
C LYS A 12 -8.33 23.43 16.80
N ALA A 13 -9.50 22.95 16.40
CA ALA A 13 -9.97 21.61 16.68
C ALA A 13 -9.05 20.56 16.00
N LEU A 14 -8.66 20.78 14.75
CA LEU A 14 -7.72 19.89 14.02
C LEU A 14 -6.35 19.85 14.68
N SER A 15 -5.79 21.02 15.01
CA SER A 15 -4.48 21.08 15.69
C SER A 15 -4.51 20.31 17.02
N LYS A 16 -5.58 20.47 17.78
CA LYS A 16 -5.75 19.75 19.04
C LYS A 16 -5.93 18.24 18.81
N ALA A 17 -6.82 17.82 17.92
CA ALA A 17 -7.05 16.43 17.62
C ALA A 17 -5.77 15.73 17.12
N GLN A 18 -4.96 16.40 16.27
CA GLN A 18 -3.69 15.87 15.78
C GLN A 18 -2.62 15.75 16.87
N SER A 19 -2.68 16.58 17.92
CA SER A 19 -1.76 16.45 19.06
C SER A 19 -2.14 15.32 20.03
N GLU A 20 -3.37 14.85 19.97
CA GLU A 20 -3.92 13.82 20.85
C GLU A 20 -4.01 12.44 20.19
N VAL A 21 -4.04 12.39 18.84
CA VAL A 21 -4.15 11.14 18.10
C VAL A 21 -2.81 10.40 18.08
N GLU A 22 -2.85 9.13 18.46
CA GLU A 22 -1.70 8.23 18.37
C GLU A 22 -1.69 7.53 16.99
N ASN A 23 -0.55 6.93 16.62
CA ASN A 23 -0.49 6.10 15.43
C ASN A 23 -1.33 4.83 15.60
N ALA A 24 -2.00 4.40 14.54
CA ALA A 24 -2.82 3.19 14.57
C ALA A 24 -1.94 1.95 14.81
N THR A 25 -2.38 1.08 15.72
CA THR A 25 -1.67 -0.16 16.04
C THR A 25 -1.72 -1.13 14.86
N LYS A 26 -0.64 -1.90 14.66
CA LYS A 26 -0.55 -2.91 13.59
C LYS A 26 -1.23 -4.21 14.03
N GLY A 27 -2.55 -4.28 13.92
CA GLY A 27 -3.34 -5.48 14.28
C GLY A 27 -3.41 -6.51 13.16
N SER A 28 -3.48 -6.07 11.90
CA SER A 28 -3.69 -6.93 10.74
C SER A 28 -2.39 -7.44 10.13
N VAL A 29 -2.39 -8.71 9.69
CA VAL A 29 -1.27 -9.36 8.98
C VAL A 29 -1.61 -9.49 7.50
N ASN A 30 -0.75 -8.96 6.63
CA ASN A 30 -0.88 -9.17 5.19
C ASN A 30 -0.50 -10.64 4.85
N PRO A 31 -1.42 -11.45 4.31
CA PRO A 31 -1.16 -12.87 4.04
C PRO A 31 -0.12 -13.10 2.94
N HIS A 32 0.10 -12.12 2.05
CA HIS A 32 1.07 -12.22 0.97
C HIS A 32 2.49 -11.81 1.38
N PHE A 33 2.62 -10.74 2.17
CA PHE A 33 3.92 -10.17 2.55
C PHE A 33 4.33 -10.48 4.00
N LYS A 34 3.43 -11.06 4.81
CA LYS A 34 3.63 -11.41 6.24
C LYS A 34 4.01 -10.21 7.12
N ASN A 35 3.87 -8.98 6.64
CA ASN A 35 4.04 -7.77 7.40
C ASN A 35 2.73 -7.37 8.08
N ARG A 36 2.83 -6.65 9.18
CA ARG A 36 1.68 -6.12 9.91
C ARG A 36 1.40 -4.70 9.43
N TYR A 37 0.13 -4.38 9.26
CA TYR A 37 -0.33 -3.04 8.91
C TYR A 37 -1.60 -2.69 9.69
N ALA A 38 -1.86 -1.39 9.86
CA ALA A 38 -3.14 -0.93 10.38
C ALA A 38 -4.17 -0.97 9.24
N ASP A 39 -5.23 -1.76 9.40
CA ASP A 39 -6.31 -1.79 8.43
C ASP A 39 -7.23 -0.56 8.58
N LEU A 40 -8.24 -0.43 7.70
CA LEU A 40 -9.16 0.71 7.74
C LEU A 40 -9.93 0.79 9.07
N ALA A 41 -10.27 -0.36 9.66
CA ALA A 41 -11.00 -0.39 10.92
C ALA A 41 -10.14 0.13 12.06
N GLU A 42 -8.86 -0.26 12.12
CA GLU A 42 -7.91 0.22 13.12
C GLU A 42 -7.66 1.71 13.02
N VAL A 43 -7.46 2.24 11.78
CA VAL A 43 -7.32 3.68 11.57
C VAL A 43 -8.59 4.43 12.03
N LEU A 44 -9.76 3.92 11.69
CA LEU A 44 -11.04 4.53 12.13
C LEU A 44 -11.23 4.46 13.64
N ASN A 45 -10.87 3.36 14.29
CA ASN A 45 -10.99 3.19 15.73
C ASN A 45 -10.04 4.13 16.49
N THR A 46 -8.87 4.41 15.95
CA THR A 46 -7.91 5.37 16.51
C THR A 46 -8.40 6.81 16.35
N VAL A 47 -8.90 7.17 15.16
CA VAL A 47 -9.25 8.56 14.83
C VAL A 47 -10.57 9.00 15.46
N ARG A 48 -11.63 8.18 15.36
CA ARG A 48 -13.00 8.58 15.72
C ARG A 48 -13.15 9.12 17.13
N PRO A 49 -12.62 8.47 18.19
CA PRO A 49 -12.80 8.98 19.55
C PRO A 49 -12.18 10.36 19.75
N VAL A 50 -10.95 10.55 19.27
CA VAL A 50 -10.20 11.79 19.41
C VAL A 50 -10.85 12.92 18.61
N PHE A 51 -11.24 12.65 17.37
CA PHE A 51 -11.90 13.63 16.52
C PHE A 51 -13.26 14.04 17.08
N ALA A 52 -14.08 13.07 17.51
CA ALA A 52 -15.37 13.36 18.12
C ALA A 52 -15.24 14.20 19.40
N ALA A 53 -14.26 13.92 20.26
CA ALA A 53 -13.98 14.68 21.47
C ALA A 53 -13.58 16.14 21.18
N ASN A 54 -13.08 16.41 19.97
CA ASN A 54 -12.71 17.73 19.49
C ASN A 54 -13.76 18.36 18.54
N GLY A 55 -14.99 17.84 18.51
CA GLY A 55 -16.09 18.37 17.68
C GLY A 55 -15.91 18.14 16.18
N LEU A 56 -15.06 17.18 15.80
CA LEU A 56 -14.78 16.84 14.41
C LEU A 56 -15.50 15.56 14.00
N SER A 57 -16.01 15.53 12.78
CA SER A 57 -16.57 14.35 12.15
C SER A 57 -15.94 14.10 10.79
N ILE A 58 -15.93 12.84 10.35
CA ILE A 58 -15.28 12.40 9.10
C ILE A 58 -16.31 11.71 8.22
N ILE A 59 -16.40 12.18 6.98
CA ILE A 59 -17.22 11.58 5.92
C ILE A 59 -16.30 11.20 4.77
N GLN A 60 -16.50 10.00 4.22
CA GLN A 60 -15.82 9.57 3.01
C GLN A 60 -16.87 9.16 1.97
N SER A 61 -16.97 9.92 0.89
CA SER A 61 -17.75 9.58 -0.29
C SER A 61 -16.88 8.90 -1.34
N THR A 62 -17.49 7.97 -2.07
CA THR A 62 -16.78 7.18 -3.10
C THR A 62 -17.50 7.30 -4.42
N SER A 63 -16.76 7.32 -5.53
CA SER A 63 -17.29 7.29 -6.88
C SER A 63 -16.42 6.42 -7.80
N TYR A 64 -17.04 5.91 -8.85
CA TYR A 64 -16.37 5.19 -9.93
C TYR A 64 -16.96 5.67 -11.26
N ASP A 65 -16.13 6.16 -12.18
CA ASP A 65 -16.54 6.73 -13.47
C ASP A 65 -16.38 5.76 -14.67
N GLY A 66 -16.05 4.50 -14.39
CA GLY A 66 -15.73 3.49 -15.39
C GLY A 66 -14.21 3.31 -15.62
N SER A 67 -13.38 4.23 -15.14
CA SER A 67 -11.91 4.17 -15.24
C SER A 67 -11.20 4.40 -13.90
N LEU A 68 -11.65 5.39 -13.13
CA LEU A 68 -11.06 5.79 -11.86
C LEU A 68 -12.00 5.55 -10.69
N VAL A 69 -11.49 4.94 -9.64
CA VAL A 69 -12.10 4.97 -8.31
C VAL A 69 -11.60 6.20 -7.57
N SER A 70 -12.51 6.99 -7.04
CA SER A 70 -12.19 8.19 -6.28
C SER A 70 -12.81 8.12 -4.88
N VAL A 71 -12.08 8.60 -3.89
CA VAL A 71 -12.54 8.78 -2.50
C VAL A 71 -12.30 10.20 -2.09
N THR A 72 -13.38 10.91 -1.74
CA THR A 72 -13.30 12.25 -1.14
C THR A 72 -13.46 12.11 0.37
N THR A 73 -12.41 12.46 1.11
CA THR A 73 -12.43 12.54 2.58
C THR A 73 -12.73 13.97 2.98
N THR A 74 -13.76 14.17 3.80
CA THR A 74 -14.15 15.47 4.34
C THR A 74 -14.14 15.42 5.86
N ILE A 75 -13.47 16.38 6.48
CA ILE A 75 -13.50 16.61 7.93
C ILE A 75 -14.35 17.85 8.17
N LEU A 76 -15.39 17.67 8.98
CA LEU A 76 -16.37 18.72 9.34
C LEU A 76 -16.19 19.11 10.80
N HIS A 77 -16.38 20.38 11.12
CA HIS A 77 -16.41 20.87 12.49
C HIS A 77 -17.86 21.15 12.95
N SER A 78 -18.19 20.85 14.19
CA SER A 78 -19.53 20.99 14.75
C SER A 78 -20.07 22.42 14.72
N GLU A 79 -19.19 23.42 14.80
CA GLU A 79 -19.56 24.85 14.72
C GLU A 79 -19.42 25.41 13.29
N GLY A 80 -19.32 24.56 12.31
CA GLY A 80 -19.16 24.95 10.90
C GLY A 80 -17.73 24.93 10.42
N GLY A 81 -17.58 24.93 9.10
CA GLY A 81 -16.32 24.76 8.39
C GLY A 81 -15.99 23.31 8.11
N HIS A 82 -15.27 23.10 7.04
CA HIS A 82 -14.79 21.79 6.62
C HIS A 82 -13.51 21.90 5.78
N ILE A 83 -12.78 20.82 5.71
CA ILE A 83 -11.73 20.60 4.71
C ILE A 83 -12.00 19.30 3.99
N SER A 84 -11.64 19.23 2.70
CA SER A 84 -11.78 18.02 1.91
C SER A 84 -10.61 17.77 0.99
N SER A 85 -10.34 16.51 0.72
CA SER A 85 -9.33 16.06 -0.24
C SER A 85 -9.82 14.84 -0.97
N THR A 86 -9.51 14.72 -2.26
CA THR A 86 -9.86 13.59 -3.10
C THR A 86 -8.60 12.83 -3.50
N ALA A 87 -8.63 11.52 -3.29
CA ALA A 87 -7.63 10.59 -3.79
C ALA A 87 -8.26 9.67 -4.83
N SER A 88 -7.52 9.31 -5.88
CA SER A 88 -8.02 8.48 -6.97
C SER A 88 -6.98 7.47 -7.42
N CYS A 89 -7.45 6.31 -7.89
CA CYS A 89 -6.59 5.33 -8.55
C CYS A 89 -7.35 4.53 -9.62
N VAL A 90 -6.62 3.95 -10.54
CA VAL A 90 -7.15 2.97 -11.48
C VAL A 90 -7.30 1.64 -10.76
N PRO A 91 -8.47 0.99 -10.75
CA PRO A 91 -8.61 -0.33 -10.14
C PRO A 91 -7.84 -1.39 -10.95
N ALA A 92 -7.24 -2.36 -10.25
CA ALA A 92 -6.50 -3.45 -10.89
C ALA A 92 -7.38 -4.31 -11.83
N LYS A 93 -8.69 -4.33 -11.56
CA LYS A 93 -9.73 -4.94 -12.41
C LYS A 93 -10.95 -4.03 -12.41
N ALA A 94 -11.58 -3.86 -13.58
CA ALA A 94 -12.79 -3.06 -13.75
C ALA A 94 -14.07 -3.86 -13.39
N ASP A 95 -14.02 -4.66 -12.33
CA ASP A 95 -15.14 -5.41 -11.78
C ASP A 95 -15.44 -4.95 -10.35
N ALA A 96 -16.56 -5.41 -9.79
CA ALA A 96 -16.99 -5.03 -8.45
C ALA A 96 -15.94 -5.33 -7.37
N GLN A 97 -15.17 -6.43 -7.53
CA GLN A 97 -14.12 -6.80 -6.58
C GLN A 97 -12.92 -5.85 -6.66
N GLY A 98 -12.45 -5.51 -7.87
CA GLY A 98 -11.34 -4.59 -8.08
C GLY A 98 -11.69 -3.16 -7.63
N VAL A 99 -12.90 -2.69 -7.94
CA VAL A 99 -13.42 -1.40 -7.48
C VAL A 99 -13.54 -1.37 -5.95
N GLY A 100 -14.08 -2.43 -5.32
CA GLY A 100 -14.19 -2.54 -3.87
C GLY A 100 -12.85 -2.55 -3.14
N ALA A 101 -11.87 -3.28 -3.68
CA ALA A 101 -10.50 -3.32 -3.14
C ALA A 101 -9.84 -1.94 -3.21
N SER A 102 -9.92 -1.27 -4.37
CA SER A 102 -9.39 0.09 -4.57
C SER A 102 -10.08 1.11 -3.67
N THR A 103 -11.39 1.00 -3.48
CA THR A 103 -12.14 1.85 -2.55
C THR A 103 -11.64 1.71 -1.12
N THR A 104 -11.46 0.49 -0.63
CA THR A 104 -10.96 0.23 0.73
C THR A 104 -9.54 0.75 0.90
N TYR A 105 -8.69 0.55 -0.08
CA TYR A 105 -7.33 1.06 -0.13
C TYR A 105 -7.30 2.60 -0.03
N LEU A 106 -8.01 3.28 -0.94
CA LEU A 106 -8.07 4.74 -0.97
C LEU A 106 -8.65 5.33 0.32
N ARG A 107 -9.70 4.72 0.87
CA ARG A 107 -10.30 5.18 2.13
C ARG A 107 -9.29 5.16 3.27
N ARG A 108 -8.50 4.10 3.38
CA ARG A 108 -7.49 3.97 4.43
C ARG A 108 -6.39 5.02 4.29
N TYR A 109 -5.78 5.13 3.11
CA TYR A 109 -4.69 6.08 2.86
C TYR A 109 -5.14 7.54 2.91
N ALA A 110 -6.28 7.88 2.31
CA ALA A 110 -6.81 9.23 2.34
C ALA A 110 -7.19 9.66 3.78
N LEU A 111 -7.74 8.74 4.58
CA LEU A 111 -8.05 9.00 5.99
C LEU A 111 -6.78 9.27 6.79
N ALA A 112 -5.80 8.39 6.72
CA ALA A 112 -4.54 8.55 7.43
C ALA A 112 -3.81 9.85 7.05
N ALA A 113 -3.76 10.19 5.76
CA ALA A 113 -3.17 11.43 5.28
C ALA A 113 -3.88 12.68 5.80
N MET A 114 -5.22 12.67 5.85
CA MET A 114 -6.01 13.81 6.32
C MET A 114 -5.98 14.01 7.84
N THR A 115 -5.76 12.93 8.59
CA THR A 115 -5.73 12.95 10.07
C THR A 115 -4.33 13.07 10.66
N GLY A 116 -3.28 12.95 9.84
CA GLY A 116 -1.89 13.02 10.28
C GLY A 116 -1.38 11.74 10.94
N ILE A 117 -2.09 10.61 10.77
CA ILE A 117 -1.61 9.31 11.26
C ILE A 117 -0.56 8.76 10.30
N ALA A 118 0.62 8.46 10.83
CA ALA A 118 1.59 7.67 10.10
C ALA A 118 1.11 6.21 10.06
N GLN A 119 0.97 5.69 8.86
CA GLN A 119 0.99 4.25 8.68
C GLN A 119 2.48 3.88 8.63
N GLU A 120 2.95 3.04 9.54
CA GLU A 120 4.23 2.38 9.33
C GLU A 120 4.02 1.42 8.15
N ASP A 121 4.09 1.99 6.95
CA ASP A 121 3.98 1.22 5.73
C ASP A 121 5.25 0.39 5.55
N ASP A 122 5.04 -0.79 5.01
CA ASP A 122 6.08 -1.42 4.24
C ASP A 122 6.36 -0.51 3.04
N ASP A 123 7.31 0.35 3.24
CA ASP A 123 7.91 1.30 2.33
C ASP A 123 7.76 0.96 0.86
N GLY A 124 6.69 1.43 0.22
CA GLY A 124 6.63 1.52 -1.24
C GLY A 124 6.82 0.24 -2.05
N GLN A 125 7.06 -0.92 -1.44
CA GLN A 125 7.22 -2.17 -2.17
C GLN A 125 5.92 -2.63 -2.83
N SER A 126 4.77 -2.32 -2.24
CA SER A 126 3.47 -2.61 -2.87
C SER A 126 3.05 -1.57 -3.90
N ALA A 127 3.49 -0.31 -3.81
CA ALA A 127 3.23 0.72 -4.81
C ALA A 127 4.16 0.63 -6.03
N ALA A 128 5.31 -0.06 -5.92
CA ALA A 128 6.26 -0.28 -7.01
C ALA A 128 5.78 -1.28 -8.07
N HIS A 129 4.71 -2.03 -7.79
CA HIS A 129 4.22 -3.06 -8.73
C HIS A 129 3.32 -2.54 -9.86
N THR A 130 3.07 -1.23 -9.95
CA THR A 130 2.23 -0.67 -11.03
C THR A 130 2.94 0.37 -11.92
N ARG A 131 4.23 0.62 -11.71
CA ARG A 131 5.08 1.19 -12.76
C ARG A 131 5.63 0.02 -13.55
N THR A 132 5.49 0.03 -14.86
CA THR A 132 6.13 -0.88 -15.80
C THR A 132 7.60 -1.05 -15.38
N ALA A 133 7.86 -2.05 -14.57
CA ALA A 133 9.20 -2.36 -14.12
C ALA A 133 10.01 -2.69 -15.38
N ALA A 134 11.16 -2.05 -15.57
CA ALA A 134 12.00 -2.29 -16.72
C ALA A 134 12.25 -3.81 -16.86
N PRO A 135 12.08 -4.40 -18.05
CA PRO A 135 12.36 -5.81 -18.26
C PRO A 135 13.83 -6.11 -17.93
N ALA A 136 14.10 -7.30 -17.48
CA ALA A 136 15.47 -7.78 -17.33
C ALA A 136 16.14 -7.86 -18.71
N THR A 137 17.43 -7.57 -18.79
CA THR A 137 18.18 -7.68 -20.05
C THR A 137 18.44 -9.14 -20.40
N LYS A 138 18.83 -9.41 -21.64
CA LYS A 138 19.20 -10.77 -22.04
C LYS A 138 20.38 -11.30 -21.23
N GLU A 139 21.33 -10.43 -20.89
CA GLU A 139 22.48 -10.72 -20.04
C GLU A 139 22.05 -11.09 -18.61
N ASP A 140 21.09 -10.36 -18.05
CA ASP A 140 20.51 -10.67 -16.72
C ASP A 140 19.88 -12.06 -16.70
N ILE A 141 19.15 -12.43 -17.76
CA ILE A 141 18.48 -13.74 -17.88
C ILE A 141 19.52 -14.86 -18.06
N SER A 142 20.54 -14.64 -18.89
CA SER A 142 21.62 -15.62 -19.10
C SER A 142 22.38 -15.89 -17.81
N SER A 143 22.78 -14.83 -17.09
CA SER A 143 23.48 -14.95 -15.81
C SER A 143 22.64 -15.67 -14.74
N LEU A 144 21.32 -15.40 -14.71
CA LEU A 144 20.40 -16.08 -13.79
C LEU A 144 20.30 -17.58 -14.12
N LYS A 145 20.24 -17.96 -15.41
CA LYS A 145 20.22 -19.37 -15.85
C LYS A 145 21.48 -20.12 -15.45
N GLU A 146 22.65 -19.57 -15.73
CA GLU A 146 23.92 -20.15 -15.34
C GLU A 146 24.02 -20.41 -13.82
N ARG A 147 23.53 -19.44 -13.02
CA ARG A 147 23.48 -19.60 -11.57
C ARG A 147 22.51 -20.70 -11.13
N MET A 148 21.34 -20.81 -11.78
CA MET A 148 20.37 -21.87 -11.50
C MET A 148 20.93 -23.24 -11.80
N GLU A 149 21.60 -23.41 -12.95
CA GLU A 149 22.26 -24.65 -13.35
C GLU A 149 23.36 -25.04 -12.35
N GLY A 150 24.25 -24.08 -12.00
CA GLY A 150 25.32 -24.29 -11.02
C GLY A 150 24.84 -24.68 -9.62
N LEU A 151 23.59 -24.32 -9.24
CA LEU A 151 22.99 -24.66 -7.95
C LEU A 151 21.98 -25.82 -8.02
N GLY A 152 21.83 -26.46 -9.19
CA GLY A 152 20.89 -27.55 -9.41
C GLY A 152 19.44 -27.11 -9.10
N VAL A 153 19.04 -25.91 -9.60
CA VAL A 153 17.67 -25.38 -9.42
C VAL A 153 16.84 -25.73 -10.65
N ASP A 154 15.73 -26.40 -10.43
CA ASP A 154 14.76 -26.70 -11.47
C ASP A 154 14.07 -25.41 -11.94
N GLU A 155 14.08 -25.16 -13.26
CA GLU A 155 13.55 -23.91 -13.85
C GLU A 155 12.05 -23.80 -13.65
N GLU A 156 11.28 -24.89 -13.81
CA GLU A 156 9.83 -24.88 -13.71
C GLU A 156 9.37 -24.57 -12.27
N ALA A 157 9.99 -25.22 -11.28
CA ALA A 157 9.74 -24.97 -9.88
C ALA A 157 10.13 -23.53 -9.49
N PHE A 158 11.22 -23.02 -10.07
CA PHE A 158 11.69 -21.67 -9.79
C PHE A 158 10.78 -20.59 -10.41
N LEU A 159 10.31 -20.79 -11.63
CA LEU A 159 9.32 -19.91 -12.27
C LEU A 159 8.02 -19.88 -11.46
N LYS A 160 7.55 -21.03 -10.99
CA LYS A 160 6.37 -21.11 -10.12
C LYS A 160 6.56 -20.35 -8.80
N TYR A 161 7.74 -20.43 -8.19
CA TYR A 161 8.10 -19.67 -6.99
C TYR A 161 8.09 -18.15 -7.23
N LEU A 162 8.56 -17.71 -8.41
CA LEU A 162 8.58 -16.30 -8.80
C LEU A 162 7.23 -15.81 -9.35
N ALA A 163 6.23 -16.69 -9.49
CA ALA A 163 4.93 -16.42 -10.12
C ALA A 163 5.05 -15.90 -11.57
N LEU A 164 6.03 -16.42 -12.32
CA LEU A 164 6.27 -16.12 -13.73
C LEU A 164 5.88 -17.31 -14.62
N LYS A 165 5.50 -17.02 -15.87
CA LYS A 165 5.27 -18.05 -16.90
C LYS A 165 6.55 -18.41 -17.65
N SER A 166 7.47 -17.45 -17.78
CA SER A 166 8.72 -17.61 -18.49
C SER A 166 9.79 -16.66 -17.93
N LEU A 167 11.06 -16.98 -18.08
CA LEU A 167 12.16 -16.07 -17.74
C LEU A 167 12.19 -14.82 -18.62
N SER A 168 11.55 -14.84 -19.80
CA SER A 168 11.35 -13.64 -20.61
C SER A 168 10.42 -12.59 -19.99
N ASP A 169 9.60 -13.00 -19.02
CA ASP A 169 8.70 -12.10 -18.28
C ASP A 169 9.39 -11.46 -17.06
N LEU A 170 10.70 -11.72 -16.89
CA LEU A 170 11.48 -11.25 -15.76
C LEU A 170 11.67 -9.73 -15.82
N THR A 171 11.43 -9.07 -14.71
CA THR A 171 11.66 -7.64 -14.54
C THR A 171 12.79 -7.39 -13.55
N LYS A 172 13.41 -6.20 -13.56
CA LYS A 172 14.52 -5.87 -12.67
C LYS A 172 14.23 -6.14 -11.18
N PRO A 173 13.07 -5.78 -10.61
CA PRO A 173 12.75 -6.11 -9.21
C PRO A 173 12.63 -7.61 -8.95
N VAL A 174 12.03 -8.35 -9.89
CA VAL A 174 11.91 -9.82 -9.75
C VAL A 174 13.27 -10.49 -9.88
N LEU A 175 14.19 -9.97 -10.70
CA LEU A 175 15.56 -10.43 -10.81
C LEU A 175 16.30 -10.30 -9.47
N VAL A 176 16.14 -9.19 -8.75
CA VAL A 176 16.74 -9.00 -7.41
C VAL A 176 16.23 -10.08 -6.44
N LYS A 177 14.92 -10.34 -6.43
CA LYS A 177 14.32 -11.42 -5.60
C LYS A 177 14.84 -12.80 -5.99
N ALA A 178 14.95 -13.07 -7.30
CA ALA A 178 15.47 -14.31 -7.83
C ALA A 178 16.92 -14.54 -7.35
N ASN A 179 17.78 -13.54 -7.50
CA ASN A 179 19.17 -13.62 -7.05
C ASN A 179 19.27 -13.83 -5.53
N ALA A 180 18.51 -13.13 -4.72
CA ALA A 180 18.49 -13.30 -3.26
C ALA A 180 18.09 -14.72 -2.84
N SER A 181 17.15 -15.37 -3.55
CA SER A 181 16.75 -16.75 -3.27
C SER A 181 17.84 -17.76 -3.64
N LEU A 182 18.57 -17.53 -4.75
CA LEU A 182 19.72 -18.34 -5.14
C LEU A 182 20.89 -18.17 -4.16
N ASP A 183 21.14 -16.97 -3.65
CA ASP A 183 22.16 -16.72 -2.62
C ASP A 183 21.83 -17.48 -1.33
N ALA A 184 20.56 -17.50 -0.92
CA ALA A 184 20.12 -18.27 0.24
C ALA A 184 20.31 -19.79 0.05
N LYS A 185 20.09 -20.30 -1.16
CA LYS A 185 20.33 -21.72 -1.49
C LYS A 185 21.83 -22.03 -1.52
N ALA A 186 22.65 -21.18 -2.12
CA ALA A 186 24.11 -21.33 -2.16
C ALA A 186 24.71 -21.40 -0.75
N LYS A 187 24.25 -20.52 0.17
CA LYS A 187 24.68 -20.55 1.59
C LYS A 187 24.33 -21.87 2.28
N LYS A 188 23.17 -22.45 1.97
CA LYS A 188 22.76 -23.74 2.55
C LYS A 188 23.58 -24.90 2.00
N LEU A 189 24.01 -24.85 0.75
CA LEU A 189 24.84 -25.87 0.13
C LEU A 189 26.33 -25.75 0.56
N GLY A 190 26.84 -24.53 0.72
CA GLY A 190 28.23 -24.27 1.17
C GLY A 190 28.44 -24.35 2.69
N GLY A 191 27.40 -24.43 3.51
CA GLY A 191 27.47 -24.61 4.96
C GLY A 191 27.30 -26.07 5.43
N ALA A 192 27.28 -27.03 4.52
CA ALA A 192 27.16 -28.47 4.78
C ALA A 192 28.48 -29.24 4.49
N ALA A 193 29.62 -28.53 4.54
CA ALA A 193 30.95 -29.14 4.44
C ALA A 193 31.74 -28.97 5.74
#